data_2e4fd7581711038e34159fe7b66a4fb9
#
_entry.id   2e4fd7581711038e34159fe7b66a4fb9
#
_cell.length_a   1.000
_cell.length_b   1.000
_cell.length_c   1.000
_cell.angle_alpha   90.00
_cell.angle_beta   90.00
_cell.angle_gamma   90.00
#
_symmetry.space_group_name_H-M   'P 1'
#
loop_
_entity.id
_entity.type
_entity.pdbx_description
1 polymer ?
#
loop_
_entity_poly.entity_id
_entity_poly.type
_entity_poly.pdbx_seq_one_letter_code
_entity_poly.pdbx_strand_id
1 'polypeptide(L)'
;KSSAASDVYKRQATNNNITQQETSSDTRTASNTKENSEDNSIESPEETASSFYLRGGEYNIFIINEQYADVPAQTGDTEQSPTPIISIENLDNYIHDNKVSVKDLYLQISSMGNEKPDIVEGNDLPDFNPDDEYLQEIKSPIFYAVQKNINIQTGQPTILDFDMQRISQRINIVFNIRTEGNIKREDLAAPIIELSGACGRFNIADACLDTTRLYRMAHQVQPDEFTQTGEGTYRCVVHFHTLGVIPSAAKGHLNGPGILQVALQVSTPQLDSSGAPVVDEEGNPVKNSRYIYGAINPYDELTAAQLIEVRDGKIYLRYSKEDVNIEITTPLVIKADQIVPNDTGMGWQPHDPTNPDDDIIIEI
;
A
#
# COMPACT_ATOMS: atom_id res chain seq x y z
N LYS A 1 6.05 44.95 2.84
CA LYS A 1 7.01 44.36 1.88
C LYS A 1 6.86 42.87 2.01
N SER A 2 6.03 42.27 1.17
CA SER A 2 5.85 40.86 1.06
C SER A 2 7.02 40.32 0.23
N SER A 3 7.93 39.56 0.84
CA SER A 3 8.86 38.74 0.08
C SER A 3 8.05 37.53 -0.40
N ALA A 4 7.80 37.45 -1.71
CA ALA A 4 7.24 36.23 -2.31
C ALA A 4 8.33 35.18 -2.22
N ALA A 5 8.22 34.26 -1.25
CA ALA A 5 8.93 33.00 -1.30
C ALA A 5 8.32 32.22 -2.46
N SER A 6 9.08 31.96 -3.52
CA SER A 6 8.64 31.06 -4.59
C SER A 6 9.16 29.67 -4.26
N ASP A 7 8.23 28.77 -3.99
CA ASP A 7 8.55 27.36 -3.78
C ASP A 7 8.66 26.68 -5.14
N VAL A 8 9.67 25.81 -5.29
CA VAL A 8 9.94 25.10 -6.54
C VAL A 8 9.70 23.61 -6.34
N TYR A 9 8.81 23.08 -7.14
CA TYR A 9 8.57 21.66 -7.25
C TYR A 9 9.29 21.08 -8.47
N LYS A 10 10.02 19.99 -8.31
CA LYS A 10 10.60 19.21 -9.39
C LYS A 10 10.17 17.76 -9.29
N ARG A 11 9.57 17.25 -10.35
CA ARG A 11 9.40 15.82 -10.56
C ARG A 11 10.71 15.23 -11.09
N GLN A 12 11.19 14.18 -10.49
CA GLN A 12 12.30 13.39 -10.99
C GLN A 12 11.73 12.11 -11.60
N ALA A 13 11.71 12.05 -12.92
CA ALA A 13 11.36 10.81 -13.63
C ALA A 13 12.56 9.87 -13.60
N THR A 14 12.39 8.70 -13.02
CA THR A 14 13.34 7.60 -13.18
C THR A 14 13.04 6.89 -14.50
N ASN A 15 13.88 7.17 -15.48
CA ASN A 15 14.20 6.43 -16.70
C ASN A 15 13.11 6.02 -17.70
N ASN A 16 13.40 6.50 -18.89
CA ASN A 16 13.12 6.11 -20.26
C ASN A 16 11.98 6.84 -20.97
N ASN A 17 12.44 7.69 -21.91
CA ASN A 17 11.71 8.44 -22.93
C ASN A 17 11.13 9.79 -22.50
N ILE A 18 12.03 10.77 -22.43
CA ILE A 18 11.65 12.19 -22.46
C ILE A 18 11.48 12.58 -23.93
N THR A 19 10.24 12.82 -24.35
CA THR A 19 9.97 13.66 -25.53
C THR A 19 10.02 15.09 -25.05
N GLN A 20 11.08 15.80 -25.44
CA GLN A 20 11.25 17.23 -25.16
C GLN A 20 10.24 18.03 -25.96
N GLN A 21 9.42 18.84 -25.31
CA GLN A 21 8.88 20.03 -25.93
C GLN A 21 9.93 21.13 -25.84
N GLU A 22 10.43 21.53 -27.01
CA GLU A 22 11.42 22.57 -27.19
C GLU A 22 10.85 23.94 -26.83
N THR A 23 11.44 24.57 -25.81
CA THR A 23 11.56 26.03 -25.79
C THR A 23 13.04 26.35 -25.87
N SER A 24 13.41 26.97 -26.99
CA SER A 24 14.75 27.30 -27.40
C SER A 24 15.59 28.01 -26.35
N SER A 25 16.70 27.43 -25.97
CA SER A 25 17.97 28.12 -25.68
C SER A 25 19.10 27.09 -25.57
N ASP A 26 20.15 27.35 -26.34
CA ASP A 26 21.38 26.59 -26.57
C ASP A 26 21.85 25.71 -25.41
N THR A 27 21.80 24.38 -25.64
CA THR A 27 22.55 23.43 -24.81
C THR A 27 23.60 22.76 -25.69
N ARG A 28 24.86 23.03 -25.41
CA ARG A 28 25.99 22.32 -26.01
C ARG A 28 26.07 20.92 -25.40
N THR A 29 25.82 19.90 -26.20
CA THR A 29 26.02 18.50 -25.90
C THR A 29 27.50 18.16 -26.05
N ALA A 30 28.18 17.73 -25.02
CA ALA A 30 29.49 17.10 -25.12
C ALA A 30 29.28 15.60 -25.37
N SER A 31 29.62 15.15 -26.59
CA SER A 31 29.69 13.74 -26.95
C SER A 31 31.02 13.16 -26.51
N ASN A 32 31.04 12.22 -25.58
CA ASN A 32 32.20 11.39 -25.30
C ASN A 32 32.06 10.02 -25.96
N THR A 33 32.92 9.80 -26.97
CA THR A 33 33.20 8.50 -27.55
C THR A 33 34.12 7.73 -26.60
N LYS A 34 33.66 6.59 -26.08
CA LYS A 34 34.50 5.66 -25.28
C LYS A 34 35.00 4.54 -26.18
N GLU A 35 36.30 4.38 -26.23
CA GLU A 35 36.99 3.19 -26.73
C GLU A 35 36.94 2.08 -25.63
N ASN A 36 36.73 0.84 -26.08
CA ASN A 36 36.69 -0.36 -25.24
C ASN A 36 38.03 -0.62 -24.54
N SER A 37 38.00 -0.73 -23.21
CA SER A 37 38.96 -1.53 -22.47
C SER A 37 38.19 -2.27 -21.37
N GLU A 38 38.26 -3.61 -21.41
CA GLU A 38 37.75 -4.52 -20.37
C GLU A 38 38.56 -4.32 -19.08
N ASP A 39 37.94 -3.71 -18.07
CA ASP A 39 38.45 -3.74 -16.71
C ASP A 39 37.26 -3.94 -15.74
N ASN A 40 37.31 -5.04 -14.98
CA ASN A 40 36.33 -5.44 -13.98
C ASN A 40 36.45 -4.57 -12.71
N SER A 41 36.07 -3.33 -12.77
CA SER A 41 35.88 -2.49 -11.61
C SER A 41 34.39 -2.44 -11.27
N ILE A 42 34.05 -2.75 -10.01
CA ILE A 42 32.74 -2.56 -9.42
C ILE A 42 32.34 -1.09 -9.65
N GLU A 43 31.44 -0.85 -10.59
CA GLU A 43 30.90 0.48 -10.84
C GLU A 43 30.11 0.92 -9.59
N SER A 44 30.63 1.93 -8.89
CA SER A 44 29.82 2.71 -7.96
C SER A 44 28.68 3.33 -8.75
N PRO A 45 27.45 3.43 -8.18
CA PRO A 45 26.32 4.02 -8.86
C PRO A 45 26.68 5.44 -9.30
N GLU A 46 26.57 5.70 -10.60
CA GLU A 46 26.78 7.05 -11.16
C GLU A 46 25.82 8.02 -10.48
N GLU A 47 26.36 8.98 -9.74
CA GLU A 47 25.59 10.09 -9.18
C GLU A 47 25.01 10.91 -10.34
N THR A 48 23.71 10.80 -10.59
CA THR A 48 23.02 11.58 -11.60
C THR A 48 22.75 12.99 -11.08
N ALA A 49 23.62 13.94 -11.39
CA ALA A 49 23.40 15.33 -11.08
C ALA A 49 22.39 15.94 -12.08
N SER A 50 21.32 16.54 -11.56
CA SER A 50 20.37 17.34 -12.33
C SER A 50 20.60 18.82 -12.06
N SER A 51 20.57 19.66 -13.08
CA SER A 51 20.70 21.10 -12.95
C SER A 51 19.42 21.82 -13.39
N PHE A 52 19.08 22.89 -12.70
CA PHE A 52 17.96 23.75 -13.04
C PHE A 52 18.30 25.22 -12.67
N TYR A 53 17.64 26.17 -13.31
CA TYR A 53 17.89 27.58 -13.12
C TYR A 53 16.82 28.20 -12.22
N LEU A 54 17.26 28.89 -11.15
CA LEU A 54 16.41 29.67 -10.27
C LEU A 54 16.88 31.13 -10.27
N ARG A 55 15.92 32.04 -10.09
CA ARG A 55 16.25 33.45 -9.79
C ARG A 55 16.82 33.56 -8.40
N GLY A 56 17.58 34.59 -8.14
CA GLY A 56 18.02 34.89 -6.76
C GLY A 56 16.81 35.06 -5.83
N GLY A 57 16.87 34.46 -4.66
CA GLY A 57 15.78 34.47 -3.68
C GLY A 57 15.92 33.39 -2.61
N GLU A 58 14.96 33.35 -1.70
CA GLU A 58 14.84 32.36 -0.64
C GLU A 58 13.81 31.28 -1.09
N TYR A 59 14.19 29.99 -0.97
CA TYR A 59 13.42 28.87 -1.46
C TYR A 59 13.26 27.77 -0.43
N ASN A 60 12.13 27.07 -0.51
CA ASN A 60 11.96 25.73 0.06
C ASN A 60 11.89 24.75 -1.11
N ILE A 61 12.72 23.71 -1.10
CA ILE A 61 12.77 22.71 -2.16
C ILE A 61 12.35 21.39 -1.58
N PHE A 62 11.36 20.76 -2.24
CA PHE A 62 10.83 19.43 -1.94
C PHE A 62 11.09 18.52 -3.12
N ILE A 63 11.59 17.33 -2.85
CA ILE A 63 11.83 16.29 -3.88
C ILE A 63 11.03 15.06 -3.52
N ILE A 64 10.27 14.57 -4.49
CA ILE A 64 9.45 13.35 -4.36
C ILE A 64 9.61 12.57 -5.65
N ASN A 65 9.84 11.24 -5.56
CA ASN A 65 9.85 10.40 -6.75
C ASN A 65 8.43 10.11 -7.24
N GLU A 66 8.27 9.99 -8.55
CA GLU A 66 6.98 9.68 -9.17
C GLU A 66 6.67 8.18 -9.10
N GLN A 67 5.38 7.88 -9.05
CA GLN A 67 4.82 6.54 -9.12
C GLN A 67 3.66 6.55 -10.11
N TYR A 68 3.63 5.55 -11.00
CA TYR A 68 2.58 5.41 -12.00
C TYR A 68 1.96 4.02 -11.91
N ALA A 69 0.66 3.96 -12.19
CA ALA A 69 -0.03 2.69 -12.37
C ALA A 69 0.51 1.98 -13.63
N ASP A 70 0.51 0.65 -13.60
CA ASP A 70 0.80 -0.13 -14.79
C ASP A 70 -0.22 0.22 -15.87
N VAL A 71 0.27 0.62 -17.04
CA VAL A 71 -0.60 0.79 -18.21
C VAL A 71 -0.89 -0.61 -18.75
N PRO A 72 -2.16 -1.04 -18.81
CA PRO A 72 -2.50 -2.32 -19.42
C PRO A 72 -1.94 -2.36 -20.84
N ALA A 73 -1.32 -3.46 -21.25
CA ALA A 73 -0.81 -3.64 -22.59
C ALA A 73 -1.95 -3.43 -23.61
N GLN A 74 -1.94 -2.29 -24.30
CA GLN A 74 -3.02 -1.92 -25.21
C GLN A 74 -2.85 -2.59 -26.57
N THR A 75 -3.96 -3.12 -27.07
CA THR A 75 -4.13 -3.63 -28.44
C THR A 75 -4.69 -2.52 -29.36
N GLY A 76 -4.12 -1.29 -29.33
CA GLY A 76 -4.62 -0.19 -30.18
C GLY A 76 -3.76 1.07 -30.14
N ASP A 77 -3.83 1.87 -31.20
CA ASP A 77 -2.97 3.03 -31.52
C ASP A 77 -3.18 4.30 -30.64
N THR A 78 -3.83 4.21 -29.49
CA THR A 78 -3.99 5.36 -28.58
C THR A 78 -3.01 5.22 -27.42
N GLU A 79 -1.94 6.02 -27.44
CA GLU A 79 -1.06 6.21 -26.30
C GLU A 79 -1.86 6.86 -25.16
N GLN A 80 -2.30 6.05 -24.18
CA GLN A 80 -2.78 6.59 -22.91
C GLN A 80 -1.56 6.92 -22.05
N SER A 81 -1.50 8.14 -21.57
CA SER A 81 -0.48 8.51 -20.59
C SER A 81 -0.71 7.72 -19.32
N PRO A 82 0.35 7.19 -18.68
CA PRO A 82 0.23 6.46 -17.43
C PRO A 82 -0.43 7.34 -16.36
N THR A 83 -1.38 6.78 -15.61
CA THR A 83 -2.05 7.50 -14.52
C THR A 83 -1.12 7.55 -13.31
N PRO A 84 -0.83 8.73 -12.75
CA PRO A 84 0.01 8.82 -11.57
C PRO A 84 -0.70 8.21 -10.35
N ILE A 85 -0.01 7.33 -9.63
CA ILE A 85 -0.47 6.78 -8.34
C ILE A 85 -0.33 7.84 -7.25
N ILE A 86 0.62 8.75 -7.39
CA ILE A 86 0.91 9.80 -6.42
C ILE A 86 0.61 11.16 -7.05
N SER A 87 -0.08 12.00 -6.32
CA SER A 87 -0.32 13.40 -6.68
C SER A 87 -0.01 14.32 -5.52
N ILE A 88 0.13 15.60 -5.79
CA ILE A 88 0.20 16.62 -4.73
C ILE A 88 -1.11 17.40 -4.74
N GLU A 89 -1.91 17.16 -3.72
CA GLU A 89 -3.18 17.86 -3.52
C GLU A 89 -2.92 19.35 -3.29
N ASN A 90 -3.80 20.21 -3.85
CA ASN A 90 -3.74 21.66 -3.81
C ASN A 90 -2.54 22.30 -4.55
N LEU A 91 -1.73 21.56 -5.30
CA LEU A 91 -0.56 22.11 -5.99
C LEU A 91 -0.96 23.22 -6.98
N ASP A 92 -1.98 23.02 -7.79
CA ASP A 92 -2.45 24.01 -8.76
C ASP A 92 -2.98 25.27 -8.08
N ASN A 93 -3.71 25.11 -6.98
CA ASN A 93 -4.19 26.23 -6.18
C ASN A 93 -3.02 26.98 -5.51
N TYR A 94 -2.02 26.26 -5.06
CA TYR A 94 -0.80 26.84 -4.50
C TYR A 94 -0.01 27.66 -5.53
N ILE A 95 0.09 27.16 -6.76
CA ILE A 95 0.79 27.85 -7.86
C ILE A 95 0.02 29.08 -8.32
N HIS A 96 -1.29 29.03 -8.41
CA HIS A 96 -2.14 30.05 -9.04
C HIS A 96 -2.93 30.91 -8.07
N ASP A 97 -3.14 30.49 -6.83
CA ASP A 97 -3.88 31.22 -5.80
C ASP A 97 -3.01 31.41 -4.53
N ASN A 98 -2.59 32.66 -4.30
CA ASN A 98 -1.76 33.05 -3.14
C ASN A 98 -2.44 32.80 -1.76
N LYS A 99 -3.62 32.19 -1.71
CA LYS A 99 -4.34 31.84 -0.48
C LYS A 99 -3.94 30.49 0.09
N VAL A 100 -3.35 29.61 -0.73
CA VAL A 100 -2.89 28.29 -0.29
C VAL A 100 -1.46 28.39 0.21
N SER A 101 -1.21 27.84 1.38
CA SER A 101 0.14 27.77 1.99
C SER A 101 0.80 26.43 1.66
N VAL A 102 2.12 26.37 1.70
CA VAL A 102 2.86 25.10 1.61
C VAL A 102 2.42 24.08 2.67
N LYS A 103 1.86 24.54 3.80
CA LYS A 103 1.28 23.68 4.84
C LYS A 103 0.01 22.98 4.42
N ASP A 104 -0.62 23.43 3.35
CA ASP A 104 -1.86 22.87 2.81
C ASP A 104 -1.57 21.90 1.65
N LEU A 105 -0.29 21.65 1.37
CA LEU A 105 0.14 20.68 0.35
C LEU A 105 0.29 19.29 0.96
N TYR A 106 -0.37 18.33 0.35
CA TYR A 106 -0.31 16.93 0.72
C TYR A 106 0.12 16.08 -0.46
N LEU A 107 1.11 15.22 -0.25
CA LEU A 107 1.28 14.06 -1.11
C LEU A 107 0.12 13.10 -0.84
N GLN A 108 -0.55 12.68 -1.89
CA GLN A 108 -1.69 11.78 -1.81
C GLN A 108 -1.47 10.57 -2.71
N ILE A 109 -1.70 9.37 -2.17
CA ILE A 109 -1.85 8.16 -2.96
C ILE A 109 -3.26 8.16 -3.54
N SER A 110 -3.39 7.82 -4.81
CA SER A 110 -4.69 7.72 -5.47
C SER A 110 -5.59 6.73 -4.75
N SER A 111 -6.83 7.15 -4.52
CA SER A 111 -7.90 6.28 -4.03
C SER A 111 -8.63 5.70 -5.24
N MET A 112 -9.03 4.44 -5.15
CA MET A 112 -9.93 3.81 -6.11
C MET A 112 -11.39 4.20 -5.82
N GLY A 113 -11.62 5.09 -4.85
CA GLY A 113 -12.96 5.39 -4.36
C GLY A 113 -13.56 4.19 -3.65
N ASN A 114 -14.87 4.02 -3.79
CA ASN A 114 -15.56 2.81 -3.30
C ASN A 114 -15.52 1.68 -4.36
N GLU A 115 -14.80 1.88 -5.46
CA GLU A 115 -14.57 0.81 -6.42
C GLU A 115 -13.68 -0.24 -5.78
N LYS A 116 -14.14 -1.48 -5.78
CA LYS A 116 -13.37 -2.59 -5.29
C LYS A 116 -12.20 -2.86 -6.24
N PRO A 117 -11.01 -3.21 -5.73
CA PRO A 117 -9.96 -3.75 -6.57
C PRO A 117 -10.49 -4.95 -7.40
N ASP A 118 -9.99 -5.13 -8.62
CA ASP A 118 -10.39 -6.23 -9.52
C ASP A 118 -10.37 -7.62 -8.84
N ILE A 119 -9.45 -7.81 -7.89
CA ILE A 119 -9.34 -9.05 -7.10
C ILE A 119 -10.55 -9.31 -6.20
N VAL A 120 -11.26 -8.25 -5.80
CA VAL A 120 -12.47 -8.31 -4.98
C VAL A 120 -13.71 -8.25 -5.87
N GLU A 121 -13.64 -7.45 -6.95
CA GLU A 121 -14.68 -7.34 -7.95
C GLU A 121 -14.81 -8.64 -8.75
N GLY A 122 -15.99 -9.12 -8.99
CA GLY A 122 -16.26 -10.35 -9.75
C GLY A 122 -16.16 -11.65 -8.96
N ASN A 123 -15.84 -11.62 -7.69
CA ASN A 123 -15.84 -12.79 -6.82
C ASN A 123 -17.11 -12.91 -5.95
N ASP A 124 -18.15 -12.13 -6.23
CA ASP A 124 -19.37 -12.03 -5.41
C ASP A 124 -19.09 -11.87 -3.90
N LEU A 125 -17.93 -11.25 -3.59
CA LEU A 125 -17.56 -10.99 -2.21
C LEU A 125 -18.42 -9.85 -1.67
N PRO A 126 -19.05 -10.01 -0.50
CA PRO A 126 -19.73 -8.90 0.15
C PRO A 126 -18.73 -7.80 0.52
N ASP A 127 -19.21 -6.57 0.58
CA ASP A 127 -18.40 -5.45 1.07
C ASP A 127 -18.04 -5.69 2.53
N PHE A 128 -16.75 -5.69 2.85
CA PHE A 128 -16.32 -5.76 4.25
C PHE A 128 -16.72 -4.50 5.03
N ASN A 129 -16.71 -3.36 4.36
CA ASN A 129 -17.30 -2.13 4.85
C ASN A 129 -17.60 -1.22 3.64
N PRO A 130 -18.86 -1.02 3.28
CA PRO A 130 -19.24 -0.28 2.08
C PRO A 130 -18.82 1.20 2.09
N ASP A 131 -18.52 1.76 3.27
CA ASP A 131 -18.14 3.16 3.42
C ASP A 131 -16.62 3.40 3.30
N ASP A 132 -15.81 2.33 3.29
CA ASP A 132 -14.35 2.45 3.20
C ASP A 132 -13.88 2.52 1.74
N GLU A 133 -12.95 3.43 1.48
CA GLU A 133 -12.29 3.52 0.20
C GLU A 133 -11.02 2.71 0.17
N TYR A 134 -10.70 2.19 -1.02
CA TYR A 134 -9.48 1.45 -1.25
C TYR A 134 -8.36 2.35 -1.76
N LEU A 135 -7.15 2.17 -1.24
CA LEU A 135 -5.93 2.76 -1.81
C LEU A 135 -5.45 1.94 -3.00
N GLN A 136 -4.97 2.66 -4.00
CA GLN A 136 -4.22 2.04 -5.08
C GLN A 136 -2.90 1.47 -4.55
N GLU A 137 -2.52 0.29 -5.03
CA GLU A 137 -1.28 -0.37 -4.63
C GLU A 137 -0.06 0.44 -5.06
N ILE A 138 0.87 0.66 -4.12
CA ILE A 138 2.17 1.27 -4.39
C ILE A 138 3.14 0.16 -4.84
N LYS A 139 3.69 0.28 -6.05
CA LYS A 139 4.58 -0.72 -6.63
C LYS A 139 6.04 -0.60 -6.15
N SER A 140 6.48 0.61 -5.86
CA SER A 140 7.86 0.90 -5.46
C SER A 140 7.92 1.91 -4.32
N PRO A 141 9.04 1.97 -3.58
CA PRO A 141 9.17 2.91 -2.46
C PRO A 141 8.98 4.36 -2.85
N ILE A 142 8.31 5.13 -1.99
CA ILE A 142 8.18 6.57 -2.12
C ILE A 142 9.29 7.22 -1.30
N PHE A 143 10.06 8.09 -1.97
CA PHE A 143 11.12 8.86 -1.35
C PHE A 143 10.78 10.34 -1.34
N TYR A 144 11.21 11.00 -0.27
CA TYR A 144 10.99 12.41 -0.02
C TYR A 144 12.24 13.04 0.56
N ALA A 145 12.55 14.26 0.11
CA ALA A 145 13.54 15.09 0.75
C ALA A 145 13.08 16.55 0.79
N VAL A 146 13.57 17.31 1.75
CA VAL A 146 13.27 18.72 1.88
C VAL A 146 14.48 19.50 2.36
N GLN A 147 14.72 20.64 1.71
CA GLN A 147 15.59 21.70 2.27
C GLN A 147 14.80 23.01 2.31
N LYS A 148 14.84 23.68 3.46
CA LYS A 148 14.10 24.92 3.72
C LYS A 148 15.07 26.10 3.87
N ASN A 149 14.57 27.31 3.57
CA ASN A 149 15.29 28.57 3.71
C ASN A 149 16.62 28.63 2.92
N ILE A 150 16.62 28.06 1.69
CA ILE A 150 17.76 28.05 0.80
C ILE A 150 17.88 29.42 0.14
N ASN A 151 18.98 30.10 0.34
CA ASN A 151 19.25 31.42 -0.29
C ASN A 151 20.04 31.21 -1.59
N ILE A 152 19.39 31.42 -2.72
CA ILE A 152 20.00 31.34 -4.06
C ILE A 152 20.47 32.75 -4.46
N GLN A 153 21.76 32.89 -4.75
CA GLN A 153 22.34 34.14 -5.22
C GLN A 153 22.29 34.20 -6.76
N THR A 154 21.89 35.36 -7.27
CA THR A 154 21.86 35.59 -8.74
C THR A 154 23.24 35.43 -9.34
N GLY A 155 23.34 34.62 -10.40
CA GLY A 155 24.58 34.42 -11.16
C GLY A 155 25.63 33.54 -10.47
N GLN A 156 25.30 32.92 -9.35
CA GLN A 156 26.17 32.00 -8.62
C GLN A 156 25.60 30.58 -8.68
N PRO A 157 26.39 29.54 -9.03
CA PRO A 157 25.96 28.17 -8.92
C PRO A 157 25.80 27.79 -7.43
N THR A 158 24.70 27.13 -7.09
CA THR A 158 24.45 26.58 -5.75
C THR A 158 24.32 25.08 -5.88
N ILE A 159 25.16 24.35 -5.16
CA ILE A 159 25.08 22.88 -5.10
C ILE A 159 24.16 22.54 -3.92
N LEU A 160 23.17 21.72 -4.17
CA LEU A 160 22.21 21.22 -3.20
C LEU A 160 22.37 19.71 -3.10
N ASP A 161 22.62 19.23 -1.90
CA ASP A 161 22.69 17.82 -1.59
C ASP A 161 21.44 17.42 -0.79
N PHE A 162 20.69 16.40 -1.24
CA PHE A 162 19.45 15.98 -0.64
C PHE A 162 19.56 14.56 -0.10
N ASP A 163 19.37 14.42 1.19
CA ASP A 163 19.19 13.12 1.82
C ASP A 163 17.75 12.63 1.62
N MET A 164 17.56 11.67 0.70
CA MET A 164 16.25 11.12 0.35
C MET A 164 15.83 10.10 1.40
N GLN A 165 14.73 10.38 2.07
CA GLN A 165 14.12 9.50 3.06
C GLN A 165 12.96 8.73 2.45
N ARG A 166 12.89 7.42 2.69
CA ARG A 166 11.75 6.60 2.30
C ARG A 166 10.56 6.92 3.22
N ILE A 167 9.46 7.38 2.64
CA ILE A 167 8.22 7.73 3.36
C ILE A 167 7.10 6.70 3.14
N SER A 168 7.40 5.56 2.53
CA SER A 168 6.48 4.44 2.43
C SER A 168 7.03 3.22 3.17
N GLN A 169 6.13 2.38 3.69
CA GLN A 169 6.46 1.17 4.43
C GLN A 169 5.90 -0.05 3.71
N ARG A 170 6.70 -1.10 3.62
CA ARG A 170 6.23 -2.42 3.22
C ARG A 170 5.98 -3.25 4.47
N ILE A 171 4.75 -3.70 4.64
CA ILE A 171 4.30 -4.48 5.79
C ILE A 171 4.02 -5.90 5.30
N ASN A 172 4.79 -6.86 5.81
CA ASN A 172 4.63 -8.27 5.52
C ASN A 172 3.90 -8.90 6.72
N ILE A 173 2.68 -9.35 6.51
CA ILE A 173 1.90 -10.01 7.56
C ILE A 173 1.93 -11.51 7.29
N VAL A 174 2.28 -12.27 8.32
CA VAL A 174 2.36 -13.73 8.28
C VAL A 174 1.40 -14.31 9.30
N PHE A 175 0.59 -15.25 8.88
CA PHE A 175 -0.28 -16.02 9.77
C PHE A 175 -0.47 -17.45 9.26
N ASN A 176 -0.97 -18.33 10.12
CA ASN A 176 -1.25 -19.71 9.78
C ASN A 176 -2.77 -19.94 9.68
N ILE A 177 -3.17 -20.71 8.69
CA ILE A 177 -4.50 -21.27 8.58
C ILE A 177 -4.41 -22.74 8.97
N ARG A 178 -5.26 -23.20 9.91
CA ARG A 178 -5.36 -24.58 10.34
C ARG A 178 -6.73 -25.13 9.99
N THR A 179 -6.77 -26.24 9.29
CA THR A 179 -8.02 -26.94 8.98
C THR A 179 -8.26 -28.10 9.93
N GLU A 180 -9.50 -28.26 10.37
CA GLU A 180 -9.96 -29.41 11.14
C GLU A 180 -10.92 -30.27 10.30
N GLY A 181 -10.81 -31.59 10.45
CA GLY A 181 -11.59 -32.54 9.66
C GLY A 181 -10.90 -32.93 8.35
N ASN A 182 -11.70 -33.14 7.30
CA ASN A 182 -11.23 -33.70 6.03
C ASN A 182 -10.94 -32.63 4.94
N ILE A 183 -10.73 -31.36 5.34
CA ILE A 183 -10.42 -30.28 4.40
C ILE A 183 -8.97 -30.44 3.93
N LYS A 184 -8.79 -30.58 2.62
CA LYS A 184 -7.47 -30.68 2.01
C LYS A 184 -7.05 -29.38 1.35
N ARG A 185 -5.80 -29.31 0.88
CA ARG A 185 -5.28 -28.13 0.18
C ARG A 185 -6.09 -27.76 -1.07
N GLU A 186 -6.52 -28.76 -1.83
CA GLU A 186 -7.35 -28.58 -3.02
C GLU A 186 -8.77 -28.09 -2.75
N ASP A 187 -9.20 -28.10 -1.51
CA ASP A 187 -10.50 -27.59 -1.07
C ASP A 187 -10.46 -26.11 -0.69
N LEU A 188 -9.26 -25.53 -0.64
CA LEU A 188 -9.01 -24.12 -0.26
C LEU A 188 -8.50 -23.34 -1.47
N ALA A 189 -9.20 -22.29 -1.86
CA ALA A 189 -8.65 -21.31 -2.77
C ALA A 189 -7.63 -20.40 -2.04
N ALA A 190 -6.85 -19.65 -2.79
CA ALA A 190 -5.99 -18.62 -2.21
C ALA A 190 -6.87 -17.51 -1.58
N PRO A 191 -6.60 -17.12 -0.32
CA PRO A 191 -7.42 -16.12 0.35
C PRO A 191 -7.24 -14.73 -0.24
N ILE A 192 -8.27 -13.90 -0.07
CA ILE A 192 -8.19 -12.44 -0.24
C ILE A 192 -8.09 -11.84 1.15
N ILE A 193 -7.12 -10.96 1.32
CA ILE A 193 -6.83 -10.32 2.61
C ILE A 193 -7.04 -8.82 2.47
N GLU A 194 -7.75 -8.24 3.42
CA GLU A 194 -7.91 -6.79 3.53
C GLU A 194 -7.30 -6.27 4.82
N LEU A 195 -6.66 -5.11 4.75
CA LEU A 195 -6.13 -4.39 5.90
C LEU A 195 -6.70 -2.97 5.91
N SER A 196 -7.41 -2.62 6.97
CA SER A 196 -7.92 -1.27 7.18
C SER A 196 -6.92 -0.35 7.89
N GLY A 197 -7.19 0.95 7.90
CA GLY A 197 -6.35 1.93 8.61
C GLY A 197 -5.11 2.38 7.85
N ALA A 198 -5.04 2.15 6.54
CA ALA A 198 -3.95 2.63 5.72
C ALA A 198 -3.99 4.15 5.54
N CYS A 199 -2.83 4.80 5.69
CA CYS A 199 -2.67 6.23 5.43
C CYS A 199 -2.39 6.45 3.95
N GLY A 200 -3.20 7.28 3.30
CA GLY A 200 -3.03 7.67 1.91
C GLY A 200 -2.49 9.10 1.72
N ARG A 201 -2.29 9.87 2.80
CA ARG A 201 -1.90 11.29 2.73
C ARG A 201 -0.72 11.61 3.65
N PHE A 202 0.18 12.47 3.15
CA PHE A 202 1.38 12.91 3.86
C PHE A 202 1.54 14.41 3.68
N ASN A 203 1.61 15.17 4.78
CA ASN A 203 1.83 16.61 4.74
C ASN A 203 3.29 16.92 4.39
N ILE A 204 3.51 17.60 3.27
CA ILE A 204 4.83 17.86 2.71
C ILE A 204 5.63 18.82 3.60
N ALA A 205 4.99 19.84 4.18
CA ALA A 205 5.67 20.86 4.96
C ALA A 205 6.09 20.38 6.36
N ASP A 206 5.24 19.58 6.98
CA ASP A 206 5.42 19.10 8.37
C ASP A 206 6.05 17.69 8.42
N ALA A 207 6.17 17.02 7.27
CA ALA A 207 6.67 15.64 7.12
C ALA A 207 5.93 14.64 8.03
N CYS A 208 4.61 14.75 8.12
CA CYS A 208 3.77 13.90 8.95
C CYS A 208 2.59 13.31 8.18
N LEU A 209 2.04 12.21 8.69
CA LEU A 209 0.85 11.59 8.12
C LEU A 209 -0.39 12.43 8.42
N ASP A 210 -1.30 12.48 7.45
CA ASP A 210 -2.66 12.96 7.67
C ASP A 210 -3.59 11.75 7.85
N THR A 211 -4.16 11.66 9.03
CA THR A 211 -5.04 10.55 9.43
C THR A 211 -6.52 10.97 9.49
N THR A 212 -6.86 12.11 8.93
CA THR A 212 -8.26 12.57 8.84
C THR A 212 -9.10 11.64 7.96
N ARG A 213 -8.45 10.91 7.05
CA ARG A 213 -9.04 9.89 6.20
C ARG A 213 -8.12 8.68 6.14
N LEU A 214 -8.68 7.54 6.45
CA LEU A 214 -8.00 6.25 6.38
C LEU A 214 -8.66 5.39 5.31
N TYR A 215 -7.92 4.42 4.82
CA TYR A 215 -8.29 3.62 3.66
C TYR A 215 -8.13 2.13 3.96
N ARG A 216 -8.67 1.31 3.06
CA ARG A 216 -8.42 -0.13 2.99
C ARG A 216 -7.39 -0.44 1.92
N MET A 217 -6.72 -1.55 2.10
CA MET A 217 -5.90 -2.20 1.08
C MET A 217 -6.35 -3.64 0.96
N ALA A 218 -6.40 -4.17 -0.26
CA ALA A 218 -6.72 -5.56 -0.52
C ALA A 218 -5.57 -6.25 -1.24
N HIS A 219 -5.31 -7.50 -0.90
CA HIS A 219 -4.30 -8.33 -1.53
C HIS A 219 -4.84 -9.74 -1.74
N GLN A 220 -4.75 -10.24 -2.98
CA GLN A 220 -5.00 -11.65 -3.27
C GLN A 220 -3.69 -12.41 -3.07
N VAL A 221 -3.70 -13.31 -2.11
CA VAL A 221 -2.55 -14.15 -1.80
C VAL A 221 -2.17 -15.00 -3.00
N GLN A 222 -0.91 -14.96 -3.40
CA GLN A 222 -0.41 -15.72 -4.53
C GLN A 222 -0.12 -17.18 -4.13
N PRO A 223 -0.04 -18.12 -5.07
CA PRO A 223 0.18 -19.55 -4.76
C PRO A 223 1.46 -19.82 -3.95
N ASP A 224 2.52 -19.05 -4.14
CA ASP A 224 3.79 -19.14 -3.41
C ASP A 224 3.74 -18.48 -2.02
N GLU A 225 2.78 -17.59 -1.81
CA GLU A 225 2.48 -16.95 -0.51
C GLU A 225 1.56 -17.80 0.37
N PHE A 226 0.93 -18.86 -0.18
CA PHE A 226 0.02 -19.76 0.52
C PHE A 226 0.54 -21.20 0.47
N THR A 227 1.39 -21.54 1.42
CA THR A 227 2.17 -22.79 1.41
C THR A 227 1.77 -23.73 2.54
N GLN A 228 1.66 -25.02 2.23
CA GLN A 228 1.41 -26.04 3.23
C GLN A 228 2.69 -26.29 4.07
N THR A 229 2.59 -26.15 5.39
CA THR A 229 3.70 -26.35 6.33
C THR A 229 3.56 -27.62 7.17
N GLY A 230 2.39 -28.22 7.19
CA GLY A 230 2.07 -29.46 7.89
C GLY A 230 0.74 -30.04 7.45
N GLU A 231 0.34 -31.17 8.01
CA GLU A 231 -1.00 -31.72 7.77
C GLU A 231 -2.05 -30.74 8.28
N GLY A 232 -2.94 -30.30 7.36
CA GLY A 232 -3.98 -29.31 7.68
C GLY A 232 -3.47 -27.95 8.15
N THR A 233 -2.20 -27.63 7.93
CA THR A 233 -1.63 -26.34 8.31
C THR A 233 -1.00 -25.63 7.12
N TYR A 234 -1.40 -24.41 6.89
CA TYR A 234 -0.98 -23.57 5.77
C TYR A 234 -0.46 -22.25 6.30
N ARG A 235 0.70 -21.84 5.80
CA ARG A 235 1.28 -20.52 6.08
C ARG A 235 0.84 -19.56 4.98
N CYS A 236 0.30 -18.43 5.40
CA CYS A 236 -0.11 -17.34 4.53
C CYS A 236 0.82 -16.15 4.76
N VAL A 237 1.29 -15.54 3.68
CA VAL A 237 2.10 -14.32 3.70
C VAL A 237 1.42 -13.30 2.81
N VAL A 238 1.25 -12.09 3.32
CA VAL A 238 0.63 -11.00 2.58
C VAL A 238 1.47 -9.75 2.70
N HIS A 239 1.54 -8.99 1.62
CA HIS A 239 2.34 -7.78 1.53
C HIS A 239 1.44 -6.57 1.29
N PHE A 240 1.63 -5.52 2.10
CA PHE A 240 1.00 -4.23 1.90
C PHE A 240 2.06 -3.15 1.80
N HIS A 241 1.89 -2.23 0.85
CA HIS A 241 2.81 -1.11 0.68
C HIS A 241 2.05 0.21 0.77
N THR A 242 2.32 1.02 1.79
CA THR A 242 1.56 2.22 2.15
C THR A 242 2.45 3.29 2.78
N LEU A 243 1.92 4.48 3.00
CA LEU A 243 2.59 5.51 3.82
C LEU A 243 2.63 5.13 5.30
N GLY A 244 1.77 4.24 5.77
CA GLY A 244 1.73 3.76 7.13
C GLY A 244 0.36 3.18 7.47
N VAL A 245 0.28 2.44 8.58
CA VAL A 245 -0.97 1.87 9.09
C VAL A 245 -1.20 2.37 10.50
N ILE A 246 -2.41 2.81 10.76
CA ILE A 246 -2.87 3.20 12.10
C ILE A 246 -3.45 1.95 12.76
N PRO A 247 -2.92 1.51 13.91
CA PRO A 247 -3.51 0.41 14.65
C PRO A 247 -4.86 0.82 15.23
N SER A 248 -5.67 -0.15 15.61
CA SER A 248 -6.93 0.07 16.32
C SER A 248 -6.71 0.87 17.62
N ALA A 249 -7.75 1.56 18.06
CA ALA A 249 -7.71 2.30 19.34
C ALA A 249 -7.73 1.36 20.56
N ALA A 250 -8.28 0.16 20.41
CA ALA A 250 -8.42 -0.80 21.49
C ALA A 250 -8.38 -2.24 20.96
N LYS A 251 -7.95 -3.16 21.84
CA LYS A 251 -8.02 -4.60 21.59
C LYS A 251 -9.48 -5.06 21.55
N GLY A 252 -9.75 -6.09 20.79
CA GLY A 252 -11.07 -6.74 20.74
C GLY A 252 -12.10 -6.05 19.84
N HIS A 253 -11.82 -4.87 19.30
CA HIS A 253 -12.66 -4.28 18.25
C HIS A 253 -12.29 -4.91 16.90
N LEU A 254 -13.29 -5.32 16.13
CA LEU A 254 -13.11 -5.89 14.78
C LEU A 254 -13.54 -4.94 13.65
N ASN A 255 -13.86 -3.72 14.00
CA ASN A 255 -14.12 -2.62 13.08
C ASN A 255 -13.15 -1.46 13.30
N GLY A 256 -13.07 -0.54 12.31
CA GLY A 256 -12.18 0.61 12.38
C GLY A 256 -10.79 0.33 11.80
N PRO A 257 -9.78 1.14 12.16
CA PRO A 257 -8.45 1.02 11.60
C PRO A 257 -7.67 -0.16 12.16
N GLY A 258 -6.73 -0.69 11.36
CA GLY A 258 -5.77 -1.71 11.78
C GLY A 258 -6.37 -3.11 11.91
N ILE A 259 -7.51 -3.37 11.30
CA ILE A 259 -8.17 -4.69 11.29
C ILE A 259 -7.73 -5.47 10.06
N LEU A 260 -7.35 -6.72 10.24
CA LEU A 260 -7.07 -7.66 9.16
C LEU A 260 -8.29 -8.55 8.95
N GLN A 261 -8.79 -8.56 7.73
CA GLN A 261 -9.94 -9.38 7.33
C GLN A 261 -9.50 -10.39 6.27
N VAL A 262 -10.11 -11.56 6.28
CA VAL A 262 -9.84 -12.64 5.33
C VAL A 262 -11.13 -13.12 4.71
N ALA A 263 -11.14 -13.24 3.39
CA ALA A 263 -12.14 -13.98 2.64
C ALA A 263 -11.48 -15.22 2.05
N LEU A 264 -11.97 -16.39 2.41
CA LEU A 264 -11.42 -17.66 1.96
C LEU A 264 -12.53 -18.52 1.37
N GLN A 265 -12.35 -18.94 0.11
CA GLN A 265 -13.26 -19.89 -0.51
C GLN A 265 -12.90 -21.31 -0.09
N VAL A 266 -13.89 -21.99 0.48
CA VAL A 266 -13.80 -23.40 0.91
C VAL A 266 -14.76 -24.25 0.07
N SER A 267 -14.24 -25.32 -0.48
CA SER A 267 -15.00 -26.30 -1.26
C SER A 267 -15.23 -27.56 -0.43
N THR A 268 -16.48 -27.88 -0.16
CA THR A 268 -16.84 -29.09 0.59
C THR A 268 -17.66 -30.05 -0.30
N PRO A 269 -17.49 -31.38 -0.15
CA PRO A 269 -18.33 -32.34 -0.88
C PRO A 269 -19.82 -32.13 -0.58
N GLN A 270 -20.63 -32.10 -1.62
CA GLN A 270 -22.07 -32.14 -1.47
C GLN A 270 -22.46 -33.52 -0.96
N LEU A 271 -23.23 -33.58 0.12
CA LEU A 271 -23.71 -34.84 0.68
C LEU A 271 -25.17 -35.06 0.30
N ASP A 272 -25.53 -36.34 0.01
CA ASP A 272 -26.91 -36.74 -0.16
C ASP A 272 -27.65 -36.91 1.18
N SER A 273 -28.91 -37.28 1.16
CA SER A 273 -29.73 -37.47 2.36
C SER A 273 -29.23 -38.59 3.28
N SER A 274 -28.34 -39.47 2.80
CA SER A 274 -27.70 -40.52 3.61
C SER A 274 -26.35 -40.09 4.20
N GLY A 275 -25.85 -38.88 3.85
CA GLY A 275 -24.53 -38.41 4.21
C GLY A 275 -23.41 -38.91 3.33
N ALA A 276 -23.69 -39.51 2.19
CA ALA A 276 -22.71 -39.94 1.22
C ALA A 276 -22.42 -38.81 0.20
N PRO A 277 -21.17 -38.66 -0.29
CA PRO A 277 -20.86 -37.68 -1.33
C PRO A 277 -21.67 -37.88 -2.59
N VAL A 278 -22.29 -36.80 -3.09
CA VAL A 278 -22.91 -36.81 -4.44
C VAL A 278 -21.77 -36.82 -5.44
N VAL A 279 -21.89 -37.68 -6.47
CA VAL A 279 -20.91 -37.78 -7.55
C VAL A 279 -21.54 -37.37 -8.89
N ASP A 280 -20.69 -36.79 -9.76
CA ASP A 280 -21.06 -36.45 -11.13
C ASP A 280 -21.13 -37.73 -12.03
N GLU A 281 -21.40 -37.54 -13.31
CA GLU A 281 -21.48 -38.63 -14.28
C GLU A 281 -20.13 -39.36 -14.48
N GLU A 282 -19.01 -38.68 -14.19
CA GLU A 282 -17.66 -39.22 -14.24
C GLU A 282 -17.25 -39.93 -12.94
N GLY A 283 -18.07 -39.85 -11.88
CA GLY A 283 -17.80 -40.44 -10.56
C GLY A 283 -16.98 -39.56 -9.62
N ASN A 284 -16.76 -38.27 -9.95
CA ASN A 284 -16.08 -37.32 -9.06
C ASN A 284 -17.06 -36.74 -8.05
N PRO A 285 -16.61 -36.45 -6.81
CA PRO A 285 -17.44 -35.78 -5.84
C PRO A 285 -17.85 -34.37 -6.31
N VAL A 286 -19.15 -34.11 -6.34
CA VAL A 286 -19.67 -32.75 -6.55
C VAL A 286 -19.31 -31.92 -5.31
N LYS A 287 -18.69 -30.74 -5.51
CA LYS A 287 -18.30 -29.85 -4.42
C LYS A 287 -19.16 -28.59 -4.43
N ASN A 288 -19.56 -28.15 -3.25
CA ASN A 288 -20.14 -26.84 -3.02
C ASN A 288 -19.02 -25.91 -2.53
N SER A 289 -18.83 -24.81 -3.24
CA SER A 289 -17.85 -23.77 -2.85
C SER A 289 -18.57 -22.59 -2.25
N ARG A 290 -18.08 -22.10 -1.14
CA ARG A 290 -18.57 -20.89 -0.51
C ARG A 290 -17.44 -20.09 0.12
N TYR A 291 -17.64 -18.78 0.24
CA TYR A 291 -16.73 -17.93 1.00
C TYR A 291 -17.05 -18.01 2.48
N ILE A 292 -15.99 -18.04 3.30
CA ILE A 292 -16.03 -17.83 4.73
C ILE A 292 -15.21 -16.60 5.06
N TYR A 293 -15.64 -15.84 6.03
CA TYR A 293 -15.05 -14.55 6.38
C TYR A 293 -14.61 -14.58 7.82
N GLY A 294 -13.41 -14.04 8.06
CA GLY A 294 -12.86 -13.89 9.39
C GLY A 294 -12.15 -12.55 9.55
N ALA A 295 -12.14 -12.05 10.76
CA ALA A 295 -11.41 -10.86 11.13
C ALA A 295 -10.55 -11.09 12.37
N ILE A 296 -9.45 -10.35 12.45
CA ILE A 296 -8.61 -10.27 13.64
C ILE A 296 -8.14 -8.83 13.82
N ASN A 297 -8.05 -8.41 15.07
CA ASN A 297 -7.41 -7.18 15.44
C ASN A 297 -5.97 -7.45 15.89
N PRO A 298 -4.96 -7.26 15.03
CA PRO A 298 -3.56 -7.46 15.37
C PRO A 298 -2.99 -6.24 16.12
N TYR A 299 -3.71 -5.74 17.11
CA TYR A 299 -3.35 -4.53 17.88
C TYR A 299 -1.96 -4.62 18.50
N ASP A 300 -1.67 -5.74 19.15
CA ASP A 300 -0.41 -5.94 19.86
C ASP A 300 0.76 -6.02 18.87
N GLU A 301 0.57 -6.72 17.77
CA GLU A 301 1.58 -6.91 16.73
C GLU A 301 1.85 -5.59 15.99
N LEU A 302 0.80 -4.87 15.58
CA LEU A 302 0.94 -3.56 14.92
C LEU A 302 1.57 -2.53 15.86
N THR A 303 1.18 -2.52 17.13
CA THR A 303 1.76 -1.61 18.14
C THR A 303 3.22 -1.95 18.42
N ALA A 304 3.54 -3.24 18.57
CA ALA A 304 4.92 -3.71 18.78
C ALA A 304 5.82 -3.43 17.57
N ALA A 305 5.29 -3.45 16.36
CA ALA A 305 6.01 -3.10 15.14
C ALA A 305 6.46 -1.63 15.11
N GLN A 306 5.79 -0.76 15.87
CA GLN A 306 6.14 0.66 16.00
C GLN A 306 6.26 1.37 14.63
N LEU A 307 5.29 1.18 13.76
CA LEU A 307 5.28 1.74 12.40
C LEU A 307 5.23 3.26 12.39
N ILE A 308 4.59 3.82 13.38
CA ILE A 308 4.35 5.26 13.53
C ILE A 308 4.81 5.76 14.89
N GLU A 309 4.96 7.08 14.99
CA GLU A 309 5.27 7.78 16.23
C GLU A 309 4.35 8.99 16.37
N VAL A 310 3.81 9.20 17.56
CA VAL A 310 3.00 10.39 17.88
C VAL A 310 3.85 11.41 18.62
N ARG A 311 3.98 12.62 18.06
CA ARG A 311 4.67 13.76 18.66
C ARG A 311 3.82 15.02 18.50
N ASP A 312 3.58 15.74 19.57
CA ASP A 312 2.81 16.99 19.58
C ASP A 312 1.45 16.90 18.85
N GLY A 313 0.76 15.76 19.00
CA GLY A 313 -0.52 15.49 18.36
C GLY A 313 -0.46 15.23 16.86
N LYS A 314 0.73 15.13 16.25
CA LYS A 314 0.95 14.72 14.88
C LYS A 314 1.49 13.30 14.82
N ILE A 315 1.18 12.60 13.73
CA ILE A 315 1.61 11.22 13.49
C ILE A 315 2.72 11.23 12.45
N TYR A 316 3.85 10.66 12.82
CA TYR A 316 5.04 10.57 11.97
C TYR A 316 5.32 9.11 11.62
N LEU A 317 5.86 8.89 10.43
CA LEU A 317 6.45 7.61 10.08
C LEU A 317 7.75 7.39 10.86
N ARG A 318 7.99 6.15 11.24
CA ARG A 318 9.32 5.74 11.69
C ARG A 318 10.13 5.27 10.49
N TYR A 319 10.98 6.15 9.96
CA TYR A 319 11.79 5.88 8.78
C TYR A 319 12.72 4.67 8.90
N SER A 320 13.07 4.26 10.12
CA SER A 320 13.82 3.02 10.37
C SER A 320 13.01 1.74 10.18
N LYS A 321 11.73 1.85 9.84
CA LYS A 321 10.78 0.75 9.67
C LYS A 321 10.30 0.67 8.21
N GLU A 322 11.25 0.49 7.29
CA GLU A 322 10.95 0.44 5.85
C GLU A 322 10.26 -0.85 5.43
N ASP A 323 10.80 -1.99 5.89
CA ASP A 323 10.25 -3.32 5.67
C ASP A 323 9.99 -3.98 7.02
N VAL A 324 8.73 -4.23 7.32
CA VAL A 324 8.29 -4.71 8.63
C VAL A 324 7.62 -6.06 8.49
N ASN A 325 8.07 -7.03 9.30
CA ASN A 325 7.44 -8.33 9.39
C ASN A 325 6.57 -8.38 10.65
N ILE A 326 5.31 -8.72 10.47
CA ILE A 326 4.31 -8.90 11.52
C ILE A 326 3.87 -10.36 11.50
N GLU A 327 4.07 -11.06 12.58
CA GLU A 327 3.66 -12.45 12.72
C GLU A 327 2.46 -12.55 13.66
N ILE A 328 1.31 -12.96 13.13
CA ILE A 328 0.13 -13.27 13.90
C ILE A 328 0.23 -14.73 14.33
N THR A 329 0.51 -14.93 15.61
CA THR A 329 0.77 -16.27 16.18
C THR A 329 -0.48 -17.11 16.34
N THR A 330 -1.64 -16.48 16.51
CA THR A 330 -2.94 -17.16 16.62
C THR A 330 -3.38 -17.66 15.25
N PRO A 331 -3.52 -18.98 15.02
CA PRO A 331 -3.94 -19.49 13.72
C PRO A 331 -5.40 -19.20 13.45
N LEU A 332 -5.74 -18.94 12.18
CA LEU A 332 -7.10 -18.98 11.69
C LEU A 332 -7.54 -20.45 11.60
N VAL A 333 -8.51 -20.87 12.39
CA VAL A 333 -8.97 -22.26 12.41
C VAL A 333 -10.25 -22.41 11.60
N ILE A 334 -10.24 -23.37 10.68
CA ILE A 334 -11.37 -23.68 9.80
C ILE A 334 -11.84 -25.10 10.09
N LYS A 335 -13.13 -25.25 10.37
CA LYS A 335 -13.77 -26.54 10.56
C LYS A 335 -14.98 -26.65 9.65
N ALA A 336 -14.96 -27.65 8.79
CA ALA A 336 -15.90 -27.76 7.68
C ALA A 336 -15.88 -26.48 6.83
N ASP A 337 -16.92 -25.68 6.89
CA ASP A 337 -17.14 -24.49 6.11
C ASP A 337 -17.32 -23.24 7.02
N GLN A 338 -16.73 -23.28 8.20
CA GLN A 338 -16.84 -22.20 9.21
C GLN A 338 -15.48 -21.87 9.82
N ILE A 339 -15.31 -20.62 10.18
CA ILE A 339 -14.21 -20.20 11.05
C ILE A 339 -14.58 -20.52 12.49
N VAL A 340 -13.67 -21.17 13.17
CA VAL A 340 -13.82 -21.46 14.61
C VAL A 340 -13.36 -20.23 15.37
N PRO A 341 -14.26 -19.58 16.15
CA PRO A 341 -13.89 -18.42 16.94
C PRO A 341 -12.82 -18.79 17.97
N ASN A 342 -11.89 -17.85 18.20
CA ASN A 342 -10.93 -18.02 19.28
C ASN A 342 -11.63 -17.80 20.64
N ASP A 343 -11.47 -18.75 21.55
CA ASP A 343 -12.16 -18.74 22.86
C ASP A 343 -11.83 -17.52 23.73
N THR A 344 -10.68 -16.86 23.49
CA THR A 344 -10.30 -15.66 24.24
C THR A 344 -10.91 -14.38 23.68
N GLY A 345 -11.54 -14.47 22.49
CA GLY A 345 -12.02 -13.30 21.76
C GLY A 345 -10.94 -12.37 21.21
N MET A 346 -9.66 -12.66 21.50
CA MET A 346 -8.51 -11.85 21.08
C MET A 346 -7.88 -12.33 19.77
N GLY A 347 -8.33 -13.46 19.23
CA GLY A 347 -7.85 -14.05 18.01
C GLY A 347 -8.85 -13.86 16.86
N TRP A 348 -8.73 -14.73 15.86
CA TRP A 348 -9.63 -14.75 14.73
C TRP A 348 -11.07 -15.02 15.16
N GLN A 349 -11.98 -14.21 14.63
CA GLN A 349 -13.41 -14.36 14.82
C GLN A 349 -14.09 -14.52 13.47
N PRO A 350 -15.19 -15.29 13.39
CA PRO A 350 -16.08 -15.20 12.24
C PRO A 350 -16.54 -13.77 12.07
N HIS A 351 -16.60 -13.31 10.83
CA HIS A 351 -17.07 -11.96 10.53
C HIS A 351 -18.00 -12.04 9.32
N ASP A 352 -19.24 -11.58 9.48
CA ASP A 352 -20.18 -11.45 8.37
C ASP A 352 -20.18 -10.00 7.89
N PRO A 353 -19.48 -9.69 6.79
CA PRO A 353 -19.38 -8.33 6.30
C PRO A 353 -20.73 -7.76 5.80
N THR A 354 -21.75 -8.58 5.65
CA THR A 354 -23.09 -8.15 5.25
C THR A 354 -23.98 -7.78 6.44
N ASN A 355 -23.57 -8.13 7.67
CA ASN A 355 -24.31 -7.84 8.88
C ASN A 355 -23.69 -6.64 9.61
N PRO A 356 -24.30 -5.46 9.58
CA PRO A 356 -23.77 -4.28 10.27
C PRO A 356 -23.79 -4.41 11.81
N ASP A 357 -24.50 -5.39 12.36
CA ASP A 357 -24.57 -5.65 13.79
C ASP A 357 -23.50 -6.68 14.26
N ASP A 358 -22.66 -7.18 13.33
CA ASP A 358 -21.63 -8.18 13.62
C ASP A 358 -20.33 -7.57 14.20
N ASP A 359 -20.42 -6.33 14.64
CA ASP A 359 -19.37 -5.66 15.42
C ASP A 359 -19.24 -6.33 16.78
N ILE A 360 -18.43 -7.39 16.84
CA ILE A 360 -18.12 -8.05 18.12
C ILE A 360 -17.26 -7.10 18.96
N ILE A 361 -17.92 -6.30 19.78
CA ILE A 361 -17.25 -5.57 20.87
C ILE A 361 -17.05 -6.57 22.01
N ILE A 362 -15.82 -7.05 22.16
CA ILE A 362 -15.46 -7.83 23.32
C ILE A 362 -15.10 -6.84 24.43
N GLU A 363 -16.01 -6.61 25.35
CA GLU A 363 -15.71 -5.89 26.59
C GLU A 363 -14.76 -6.77 27.42
N ILE A 364 -13.53 -6.28 27.64
CA ILE A 364 -12.52 -6.91 28.50
C ILE A 364 -12.59 -6.28 29.89
#